data_0e977a766d687a4e316bebcdd83fd043
#
_entry.id   0e977a766d687a4e316bebcdd83fd043
#
_cell.length_a   1.000
_cell.length_b   1.000
_cell.length_c   1.000
_cell.angle_alpha   90.00
_cell.angle_beta   90.00
_cell.angle_gamma   90.00
#
_symmetry.space_group_name_H-M   'P 1'
#
loop_
_entity.id
_entity.type
_entity.pdbx_description
1 polymer ?
#
loop_
_entity_poly.entity_id
_entity_poly.type
_entity_poly.pdbx_seq_one_letter_code
_entity_poly.pdbx_strand_id
1 'polypeptide(L)'
;MDIDSHIVFHGSLAQLLSKVESGEMVPKLQASHAPPCKFWTAFQVINGIRHMAPVIHGPKGCTYSVANRYKMAGCEYRGVPLEPTTCTAQDEADVVYGGEGKLLEAIHEAERRYHPELIVVLSCCCSGITGDDVETVARIAERDLGARGSPCRVIAIRSEGFGGDFRSGYEDAFRALLELMEPRREVMPRTINIIGAREGPTYTEWTQDRDELEHLVAAIGVEINGVLCGGCTVEQIRRAPSVALNASWCYDWGQKFGDLMEERFGVPYARTGQPYGLALTAEWILGVAEPLGLADRAHEVIEQETAAVAAEVDTLRRFFEGKTALIEITEFPGPIRALSLAEMAAEFGAHPVIINLHPYTVKERMPSIKFLLERGQNPEVILTQGLFSLGSFRASSETEREVRAIAAQYDNALYVGTPLRQPGIPQMNMTTQTGFPQYGYRGIRNMARLIESGIRHAARPRSRLFRQVLYG
;
A
#
# COMPACT_ATOMS: atom_id res chain seq x y z
N MET A 1 29.25 -13.68 -11.66
CA MET A 1 28.06 -13.51 -12.52
C MET A 1 28.38 -12.34 -13.44
N ASP A 2 28.29 -12.56 -14.73
CA ASP A 2 28.36 -11.47 -15.71
C ASP A 2 26.97 -10.79 -15.70
N ILE A 3 26.87 -9.65 -14.99
CA ILE A 3 25.58 -8.98 -14.79
C ILE A 3 25.07 -8.35 -16.10
N ASP A 4 25.96 -7.95 -16.99
CA ASP A 4 25.58 -7.30 -18.24
C ASP A 4 24.74 -8.23 -19.13
N SER A 5 24.98 -9.54 -19.07
CA SER A 5 24.15 -10.55 -19.75
C SER A 5 22.77 -10.73 -19.11
N HIS A 6 22.55 -10.25 -17.90
CA HIS A 6 21.28 -10.29 -17.16
C HIS A 6 20.49 -8.99 -17.23
N ILE A 7 21.13 -7.87 -17.58
CA ILE A 7 20.47 -6.58 -17.73
C ILE A 7 19.63 -6.58 -19.01
N VAL A 8 18.31 -6.36 -18.86
CA VAL A 8 17.36 -6.25 -19.98
C VAL A 8 17.06 -4.80 -20.36
N PHE A 9 17.30 -3.90 -19.42
CA PHE A 9 17.17 -2.46 -19.65
C PHE A 9 18.08 -1.68 -18.69
N HIS A 10 18.72 -0.65 -19.24
CA HIS A 10 19.47 0.35 -18.49
C HIS A 10 19.24 1.71 -19.15
N GLY A 11 18.71 2.67 -18.41
CA GLY A 11 18.40 4.00 -18.91
C GLY A 11 17.54 4.80 -17.93
N SER A 12 16.94 5.89 -18.39
CA SER A 12 16.06 6.69 -17.54
C SER A 12 14.64 6.12 -17.46
N LEU A 13 13.90 6.52 -16.42
CA LEU A 13 12.48 6.15 -16.26
C LEU A 13 11.62 6.55 -17.46
N ALA A 14 11.87 7.73 -18.05
CA ALA A 14 11.18 8.18 -19.26
C ALA A 14 11.45 7.29 -20.48
N GLN A 15 12.69 6.83 -20.63
CA GLN A 15 13.04 5.88 -21.71
C GLN A 15 12.37 4.52 -21.50
N LEU A 16 12.32 4.02 -20.26
CA LEU A 16 11.59 2.80 -19.93
C LEU A 16 10.11 2.92 -20.26
N LEU A 17 9.47 4.03 -19.86
CA LEU A 17 8.06 4.28 -20.14
C LEU A 17 7.79 4.28 -21.65
N SER A 18 8.61 4.99 -22.43
CA SER A 18 8.50 5.05 -23.88
C SER A 18 8.58 3.67 -24.55
N LYS A 19 9.50 2.79 -24.09
CA LYS A 19 9.62 1.42 -24.60
C LYS A 19 8.43 0.53 -24.25
N VAL A 20 7.81 0.74 -23.11
CA VAL A 20 6.59 0.03 -22.71
C VAL A 20 5.39 0.53 -23.52
N GLU A 21 5.25 1.83 -23.74
CA GLU A 21 4.17 2.43 -24.53
C GLU A 21 4.24 2.03 -26.02
N SER A 22 5.44 2.00 -26.58
CA SER A 22 5.65 1.58 -27.98
C SER A 22 5.49 0.08 -28.22
N GLY A 23 5.42 -0.72 -27.16
CA GLY A 23 5.37 -2.18 -27.26
C GLY A 23 6.74 -2.83 -27.59
N GLU A 24 7.82 -2.06 -27.61
CA GLU A 24 9.19 -2.59 -27.77
C GLU A 24 9.56 -3.50 -26.57
N MET A 25 9.10 -3.13 -25.39
CA MET A 25 9.23 -3.93 -24.19
C MET A 25 7.87 -4.46 -23.75
N VAL A 26 7.57 -5.71 -24.05
CA VAL A 26 6.32 -6.36 -23.67
C VAL A 26 6.47 -7.00 -22.30
N PRO A 27 5.71 -6.55 -21.29
CA PRO A 27 5.74 -7.16 -19.98
C PRO A 27 5.28 -8.63 -20.06
N LYS A 28 6.14 -9.56 -19.73
CA LYS A 28 5.75 -10.96 -19.52
C LYS A 28 5.51 -11.16 -18.03
N LEU A 29 4.27 -11.42 -17.65
CA LEU A 29 3.97 -11.87 -16.31
C LEU A 29 4.56 -13.27 -16.14
N GLN A 30 5.73 -13.38 -15.52
CA GLN A 30 6.23 -14.68 -15.08
C GLN A 30 5.51 -15.04 -13.78
N ALA A 31 4.52 -15.91 -13.89
CA ALA A 31 3.79 -16.46 -12.75
C ALA A 31 4.63 -17.47 -11.96
N SER A 32 5.81 -17.08 -11.48
CA SER A 32 6.63 -17.96 -10.65
C SER A 32 6.10 -18.07 -9.21
N HIS A 33 5.40 -17.06 -8.73
CA HIS A 33 4.63 -17.10 -7.49
C HIS A 33 3.37 -16.27 -7.74
N ALA A 34 2.21 -16.85 -7.51
CA ALA A 34 0.96 -16.16 -7.70
C ALA A 34 0.97 -14.86 -6.89
N PRO A 35 0.87 -13.69 -7.54
CA PRO A 35 0.62 -12.45 -6.81
C PRO A 35 -0.63 -12.63 -5.95
N PRO A 36 -0.84 -11.82 -4.90
CA PRO A 36 -2.13 -11.81 -4.26
C PRO A 36 -3.17 -11.61 -5.35
N CYS A 37 -4.14 -12.52 -5.40
CA CYS A 37 -5.19 -12.45 -6.39
C CYS A 37 -6.14 -11.28 -6.08
N LYS A 38 -7.01 -10.94 -7.02
CA LYS A 38 -8.05 -9.92 -6.87
C LYS A 38 -8.83 -10.04 -5.54
N PHE A 39 -9.27 -11.27 -5.17
CA PHE A 39 -9.92 -11.56 -3.91
C PHE A 39 -9.11 -11.10 -2.68
N TRP A 40 -7.81 -11.38 -2.68
CA TRP A 40 -6.97 -11.07 -1.53
C TRP A 40 -6.85 -9.57 -1.28
N THR A 41 -6.71 -8.77 -2.33
CA THR A 41 -6.65 -7.30 -2.22
C THR A 41 -8.00 -6.69 -1.88
N ALA A 42 -9.09 -7.17 -2.46
CA ALA A 42 -10.43 -6.76 -2.08
C ALA A 42 -10.68 -7.01 -0.58
N PHE A 43 -10.28 -8.20 -0.09
CA PHE A 43 -10.35 -8.52 1.34
C PHE A 43 -9.53 -7.56 2.19
N GLN A 44 -8.29 -7.21 1.80
CA GLN A 44 -7.47 -6.26 2.55
C GLN A 44 -8.13 -4.88 2.70
N VAL A 45 -8.75 -4.39 1.63
CA VAL A 45 -9.46 -3.10 1.66
C VAL A 45 -10.59 -3.12 2.68
N ILE A 46 -11.47 -4.11 2.59
CA ILE A 46 -12.64 -4.17 3.47
C ILE A 46 -12.27 -4.49 4.91
N ASN A 47 -11.25 -5.31 5.14
CA ASN A 47 -10.80 -5.63 6.52
C ASN A 47 -10.32 -4.40 7.30
N GLY A 48 -10.00 -3.31 6.62
CA GLY A 48 -9.71 -2.01 7.24
C GLY A 48 -10.95 -1.21 7.68
N ILE A 49 -12.14 -1.81 7.66
CA ILE A 49 -13.40 -1.20 8.09
C ILE A 49 -13.83 -1.86 9.40
N ARG A 50 -14.03 -1.08 10.45
CA ARG A 50 -14.43 -1.57 11.77
C ARG A 50 -15.94 -1.85 11.84
N HIS A 51 -16.32 -2.79 12.69
CA HIS A 51 -17.71 -3.24 12.83
C HIS A 51 -18.33 -3.81 11.55
N MET A 52 -17.49 -4.38 10.69
CA MET A 52 -17.85 -5.05 9.45
C MET A 52 -17.63 -6.56 9.60
N ALA A 53 -18.41 -7.37 8.91
CA ALA A 53 -18.20 -8.81 8.82
C ALA A 53 -18.04 -9.25 7.36
N PRO A 54 -16.85 -9.73 6.95
CA PRO A 54 -16.68 -10.35 5.64
C PRO A 54 -17.39 -11.69 5.56
N VAL A 55 -18.12 -11.91 4.47
CA VAL A 55 -18.64 -13.22 4.08
C VAL A 55 -17.93 -13.67 2.82
N ILE A 56 -17.06 -14.68 2.96
CA ILE A 56 -16.31 -15.24 1.83
C ILE A 56 -17.11 -16.34 1.20
N HIS A 57 -17.56 -16.10 -0.03
CA HIS A 57 -18.31 -17.08 -0.81
C HIS A 57 -17.37 -17.91 -1.70
N GLY A 58 -17.00 -19.06 -1.18
CA GLY A 58 -16.03 -19.93 -1.81
C GLY A 58 -15.53 -21.07 -0.91
N PRO A 59 -14.50 -21.78 -1.33
CA PRO A 59 -13.92 -22.89 -0.58
C PRO A 59 -13.13 -22.39 0.64
N LYS A 60 -13.01 -23.24 1.67
CA LYS A 60 -12.25 -22.95 2.91
C LYS A 60 -10.82 -22.48 2.67
N GLY A 61 -10.18 -22.90 1.58
CA GLY A 61 -8.81 -22.56 1.24
C GLY A 61 -8.58 -21.06 1.05
N CYS A 62 -9.53 -20.35 0.43
CA CYS A 62 -9.46 -18.89 0.25
C CYS A 62 -9.51 -18.17 1.61
N THR A 63 -10.46 -18.54 2.46
CA THR A 63 -10.58 -17.98 3.82
C THR A 63 -9.34 -18.27 4.67
N TYR A 64 -8.86 -19.52 4.64
CA TYR A 64 -7.65 -19.91 5.35
C TYR A 64 -6.42 -19.10 4.91
N SER A 65 -6.30 -18.86 3.62
CA SER A 65 -5.16 -18.12 3.05
C SER A 65 -5.06 -16.70 3.60
N VAL A 66 -6.17 -15.97 3.71
CA VAL A 66 -6.16 -14.61 4.29
C VAL A 66 -5.98 -14.66 5.80
N ALA A 67 -6.73 -15.47 6.53
CA ALA A 67 -6.65 -15.57 7.98
C ALA A 67 -5.24 -15.96 8.46
N ASN A 68 -4.63 -16.96 7.79
CA ASN A 68 -3.28 -17.39 8.11
C ASN A 68 -2.23 -16.30 7.90
N ARG A 69 -2.35 -15.49 6.83
CA ARG A 69 -1.41 -14.39 6.59
C ARG A 69 -1.50 -13.30 7.64
N TYR A 70 -2.71 -12.89 8.06
CA TYR A 70 -2.90 -11.94 9.15
C TYR A 70 -2.31 -12.45 10.45
N LYS A 71 -2.56 -13.70 10.78
CA LYS A 71 -2.00 -14.35 11.98
C LYS A 71 -0.48 -14.46 11.95
N MET A 72 0.10 -14.93 10.83
CA MET A 72 1.55 -15.08 10.68
C MET A 72 2.30 -13.75 10.72
N ALA A 73 1.70 -12.69 10.19
CA ALA A 73 2.27 -11.35 10.25
C ALA A 73 2.11 -10.69 11.63
N GLY A 74 1.40 -11.32 12.57
CA GLY A 74 1.15 -10.75 13.89
C GLY A 74 0.33 -9.46 13.85
N CYS A 75 -0.54 -9.32 12.85
CA CYS A 75 -1.31 -8.09 12.61
C CYS A 75 -2.12 -7.67 13.85
N GLU A 76 -2.75 -8.61 14.54
CA GLU A 76 -3.54 -8.34 15.75
C GLU A 76 -2.72 -7.63 16.84
N TYR A 77 -1.48 -8.08 17.08
CA TYR A 77 -0.58 -7.46 18.05
C TYR A 77 -0.09 -6.07 17.64
N ARG A 78 -0.31 -5.70 16.38
CA ARG A 78 0.06 -4.41 15.81
C ARG A 78 -1.14 -3.48 15.56
N GLY A 79 -2.30 -3.82 16.15
CA GLY A 79 -3.53 -3.03 16.01
C GLY A 79 -4.23 -3.16 14.67
N VAL A 80 -3.95 -4.26 13.94
CA VAL A 80 -4.61 -4.61 12.67
C VAL A 80 -5.42 -5.90 12.87
N PRO A 81 -6.61 -5.85 13.48
CA PRO A 81 -7.39 -7.05 13.74
C PRO A 81 -7.86 -7.69 12.42
N LEU A 82 -8.05 -8.99 12.46
CA LEU A 82 -8.85 -9.68 11.46
C LEU A 82 -10.31 -9.57 11.88
N GLU A 83 -11.13 -8.89 11.08
CA GLU A 83 -12.55 -8.76 11.36
C GLU A 83 -13.25 -10.14 11.32
N PRO A 84 -14.34 -10.34 12.11
CA PRO A 84 -15.04 -11.61 12.21
C PRO A 84 -15.52 -12.10 10.84
N THR A 85 -14.88 -13.13 10.31
CA THR A 85 -15.05 -13.59 8.93
C THR A 85 -15.84 -14.89 8.88
N THR A 86 -16.88 -14.94 8.04
CA THR A 86 -17.67 -16.13 7.74
C THR A 86 -17.30 -16.69 6.37
N CYS A 87 -17.33 -18.03 6.22
CA CYS A 87 -17.04 -18.73 4.97
C CYS A 87 -18.20 -19.64 4.63
N THR A 88 -18.66 -19.60 3.38
CA THR A 88 -19.71 -20.54 2.89
C THR A 88 -19.20 -21.98 2.75
N ALA A 89 -17.87 -22.14 2.72
CA ALA A 89 -17.21 -23.44 2.63
C ALA A 89 -17.73 -24.32 1.48
N GLN A 90 -17.88 -23.71 0.28
CA GLN A 90 -18.35 -24.40 -0.91
C GLN A 90 -17.64 -25.74 -1.12
N ASP A 91 -18.41 -26.77 -1.46
CA ASP A 91 -18.00 -28.14 -1.76
C ASP A 91 -18.41 -28.56 -3.19
N GLU A 92 -18.20 -29.82 -3.53
CA GLU A 92 -18.49 -30.35 -4.87
C GLU A 92 -19.98 -30.27 -5.23
N ALA A 93 -20.90 -30.37 -4.25
CA ALA A 93 -22.34 -30.26 -4.48
C ALA A 93 -22.70 -28.82 -4.86
N ASP A 94 -22.09 -27.83 -4.22
CA ASP A 94 -22.30 -26.39 -4.53
C ASP A 94 -21.82 -26.06 -5.96
N VAL A 95 -20.73 -26.71 -6.42
CA VAL A 95 -20.25 -26.54 -7.81
C VAL A 95 -21.25 -27.05 -8.83
N VAL A 96 -22.00 -28.09 -8.49
CA VAL A 96 -23.00 -28.72 -9.40
C VAL A 96 -24.36 -28.02 -9.34
N TYR A 97 -24.80 -27.64 -8.14
CA TYR A 97 -26.17 -27.17 -7.90
C TYR A 97 -26.27 -25.68 -7.59
N GLY A 98 -25.13 -24.96 -7.48
CA GLY A 98 -25.07 -23.58 -7.07
C GLY A 98 -24.91 -23.39 -5.54
N GLY A 99 -24.27 -22.32 -5.13
CA GLY A 99 -23.94 -22.00 -3.74
C GLY A 99 -24.79 -20.87 -3.13
N GLU A 100 -25.75 -20.31 -3.88
CA GLU A 100 -26.50 -19.11 -3.46
C GLU A 100 -27.27 -19.31 -2.14
N GLY A 101 -27.85 -20.50 -1.94
CA GLY A 101 -28.55 -20.83 -0.69
C GLY A 101 -27.61 -20.80 0.53
N LYS A 102 -26.42 -21.40 0.41
CA LYS A 102 -25.39 -21.33 1.46
C LYS A 102 -24.90 -19.90 1.69
N LEU A 103 -24.83 -19.07 0.64
CA LEU A 103 -24.46 -17.67 0.79
C LEU A 103 -25.50 -16.90 1.61
N LEU A 104 -26.78 -17.05 1.30
CA LEU A 104 -27.86 -16.41 2.05
C LEU A 104 -27.85 -16.81 3.53
N GLU A 105 -27.68 -18.11 3.81
CA GLU A 105 -27.54 -18.62 5.18
C GLU A 105 -26.32 -18.03 5.90
N ALA A 106 -25.17 -17.96 5.22
CA ALA A 106 -23.93 -17.42 5.78
C ALA A 106 -24.05 -15.92 6.12
N ILE A 107 -24.76 -15.13 5.31
CA ILE A 107 -25.03 -13.72 5.58
C ILE A 107 -25.92 -13.59 6.84
N HIS A 108 -26.99 -14.35 6.93
CA HIS A 108 -27.86 -14.34 8.11
C HIS A 108 -27.14 -14.83 9.38
N GLU A 109 -26.23 -15.81 9.25
CA GLU A 109 -25.42 -16.28 10.36
C GLU A 109 -24.41 -15.22 10.83
N ALA A 110 -23.76 -14.54 9.90
CA ALA A 110 -22.82 -13.45 10.19
C ALA A 110 -23.52 -12.32 10.96
N GLU A 111 -24.69 -11.89 10.52
CA GLU A 111 -25.48 -10.86 11.19
C GLU A 111 -25.90 -11.32 12.61
N ARG A 112 -26.48 -12.51 12.74
CA ARG A 112 -26.94 -13.04 14.04
C ARG A 112 -25.79 -13.18 15.04
N ARG A 113 -24.61 -13.53 14.59
CA ARG A 113 -23.45 -13.84 15.44
C ARG A 113 -22.64 -12.61 15.83
N TYR A 114 -22.47 -11.69 14.90
CA TYR A 114 -21.53 -10.59 15.06
C TYR A 114 -22.20 -9.21 15.16
N HIS A 115 -23.48 -9.11 14.78
CA HIS A 115 -24.25 -7.85 14.74
C HIS A 115 -23.48 -6.69 14.09
N PRO A 116 -22.94 -6.89 12.87
CA PRO A 116 -22.14 -5.87 12.21
C PRO A 116 -23.01 -4.74 11.66
N GLU A 117 -22.42 -3.56 11.47
CA GLU A 117 -23.07 -2.47 10.73
C GLU A 117 -23.07 -2.72 9.21
N LEU A 118 -22.11 -3.50 8.73
CA LEU A 118 -21.91 -3.82 7.32
C LEU A 118 -21.47 -5.28 7.15
N ILE A 119 -22.11 -5.98 6.23
CA ILE A 119 -21.61 -7.24 5.71
C ILE A 119 -21.11 -7.04 4.27
N VAL A 120 -19.89 -7.50 3.99
CA VAL A 120 -19.30 -7.47 2.65
C VAL A 120 -19.12 -8.90 2.15
N VAL A 121 -19.86 -9.25 1.12
CA VAL A 121 -19.72 -10.53 0.43
C VAL A 121 -18.56 -10.43 -0.56
N LEU A 122 -17.65 -11.39 -0.52
CA LEU A 122 -16.54 -11.54 -1.46
C LEU A 122 -16.68 -12.88 -2.20
N SER A 123 -16.86 -12.83 -3.53
CA SER A 123 -16.83 -14.04 -4.34
C SER A 123 -15.41 -14.56 -4.56
N CYS A 124 -15.26 -15.88 -4.59
CA CYS A 124 -14.01 -16.56 -4.96
C CYS A 124 -14.09 -17.11 -6.39
N CYS A 125 -12.99 -17.66 -6.90
CA CYS A 125 -12.95 -18.23 -8.25
C CYS A 125 -13.99 -19.35 -8.43
N CYS A 126 -14.24 -20.15 -7.40
CA CYS A 126 -15.22 -21.24 -7.45
C CYS A 126 -16.62 -20.69 -7.72
N SER A 127 -17.10 -19.78 -6.89
CA SER A 127 -18.41 -19.14 -7.03
C SER A 127 -18.57 -18.36 -8.34
N GLY A 128 -17.49 -17.74 -8.84
CA GLY A 128 -17.51 -17.07 -10.14
C GLY A 128 -17.62 -18.04 -11.33
N ILE A 129 -17.05 -19.26 -11.22
CA ILE A 129 -17.14 -20.30 -12.25
C ILE A 129 -18.53 -20.95 -12.24
N THR A 130 -19.12 -21.17 -11.05
CA THR A 130 -20.50 -21.67 -10.92
C THR A 130 -21.53 -20.66 -11.40
N GLY A 131 -21.17 -19.39 -11.41
CA GLY A 131 -22.07 -18.32 -11.87
C GLY A 131 -23.04 -17.84 -10.80
N ASP A 132 -22.74 -18.05 -9.52
CA ASP A 132 -23.56 -17.60 -8.39
C ASP A 132 -23.77 -16.07 -8.43
N ASP A 133 -25.02 -15.61 -8.35
CA ASP A 133 -25.35 -14.18 -8.36
C ASP A 133 -25.26 -13.58 -6.95
N VAL A 134 -24.02 -13.33 -6.53
CA VAL A 134 -23.72 -12.80 -5.19
C VAL A 134 -24.35 -11.43 -4.91
N GLU A 135 -24.54 -10.61 -5.95
CA GLU A 135 -25.14 -9.27 -5.82
C GLU A 135 -26.65 -9.36 -5.55
N THR A 136 -27.34 -10.27 -6.26
CA THR A 136 -28.77 -10.50 -6.01
C THR A 136 -29.00 -11.12 -4.64
N VAL A 137 -28.17 -12.10 -4.23
CA VAL A 137 -28.26 -12.69 -2.88
C VAL A 137 -28.00 -11.65 -1.80
N ALA A 138 -27.01 -10.77 -1.96
CA ALA A 138 -26.73 -9.68 -1.02
C ALA A 138 -27.95 -8.75 -0.86
N ARG A 139 -28.60 -8.35 -1.97
CA ARG A 139 -29.80 -7.50 -1.94
C ARG A 139 -31.01 -8.20 -1.28
N ILE A 140 -31.18 -9.51 -1.50
CA ILE A 140 -32.21 -10.30 -0.83
C ILE A 140 -31.95 -10.34 0.66
N ALA A 141 -30.71 -10.66 1.06
CA ALA A 141 -30.32 -10.70 2.46
C ALA A 141 -30.52 -9.36 3.17
N GLU A 142 -30.09 -8.23 2.58
CA GLU A 142 -30.27 -6.90 3.14
C GLU A 142 -31.75 -6.57 3.38
N ARG A 143 -32.62 -6.89 2.40
CA ARG A 143 -34.06 -6.70 2.54
C ARG A 143 -34.64 -7.57 3.67
N ASP A 144 -34.24 -8.84 3.75
CA ASP A 144 -34.71 -9.76 4.76
C ASP A 144 -34.27 -9.37 6.18
N LEU A 145 -33.03 -8.86 6.32
CA LEU A 145 -32.50 -8.29 7.57
C LEU A 145 -33.27 -7.04 7.96
N GLY A 146 -33.52 -6.13 7.02
CA GLY A 146 -34.33 -4.93 7.25
C GLY A 146 -35.75 -5.23 7.70
N ALA A 147 -36.39 -6.26 7.12
CA ALA A 147 -37.72 -6.72 7.52
C ALA A 147 -37.75 -7.26 8.98
N ARG A 148 -36.62 -7.72 9.49
CA ARG A 148 -36.43 -8.15 10.89
C ARG A 148 -35.97 -7.02 11.82
N GLY A 149 -35.84 -5.79 11.31
CA GLY A 149 -35.42 -4.60 12.09
C GLY A 149 -33.90 -4.45 12.24
N SER A 150 -33.09 -5.22 11.54
CA SER A 150 -31.64 -5.04 11.53
C SER A 150 -31.25 -3.86 10.62
N PRO A 151 -30.41 -2.91 11.08
CA PRO A 151 -29.88 -1.82 10.26
C PRO A 151 -28.66 -2.23 9.40
N CYS A 152 -28.25 -3.49 9.46
CA CYS A 152 -27.07 -3.99 8.78
C CYS A 152 -27.20 -3.85 7.25
N ARG A 153 -26.21 -3.17 6.64
CA ARG A 153 -26.08 -3.08 5.20
C ARG A 153 -25.38 -4.33 4.65
N VAL A 154 -25.73 -4.73 3.44
CA VAL A 154 -25.09 -5.87 2.76
C VAL A 154 -24.68 -5.47 1.35
N ILE A 155 -23.38 -5.51 1.06
CA ILE A 155 -22.86 -5.27 -0.29
C ILE A 155 -22.05 -6.48 -0.77
N ALA A 156 -21.89 -6.61 -2.09
CA ALA A 156 -21.11 -7.69 -2.69
C ALA A 156 -20.02 -7.13 -3.60
N ILE A 157 -18.90 -7.84 -3.64
CA ILE A 157 -17.76 -7.54 -4.50
C ILE A 157 -17.42 -8.80 -5.28
N ARG A 158 -17.45 -8.72 -6.61
CA ARG A 158 -16.94 -9.77 -7.48
C ARG A 158 -15.42 -9.75 -7.47
N SER A 159 -14.84 -10.66 -6.70
CA SER A 159 -13.41 -10.66 -6.41
C SER A 159 -12.67 -11.90 -6.93
N GLU A 160 -13.21 -12.57 -7.92
CA GLU A 160 -12.63 -13.77 -8.52
C GLU A 160 -11.22 -13.48 -9.09
N GLY A 161 -10.25 -14.32 -8.73
CA GLY A 161 -8.85 -14.12 -9.12
C GLY A 161 -8.60 -14.16 -10.63
N PHE A 162 -9.45 -14.80 -11.41
CA PHE A 162 -9.38 -14.77 -12.87
C PHE A 162 -10.04 -13.52 -13.49
N GLY A 163 -10.87 -12.80 -12.74
CA GLY A 163 -11.56 -11.59 -13.19
C GLY A 163 -10.70 -10.32 -13.15
N GLY A 164 -9.44 -10.43 -12.76
CA GLY A 164 -8.53 -9.30 -12.69
C GLY A 164 -7.31 -9.58 -11.81
N ASP A 165 -6.48 -8.57 -11.64
CA ASP A 165 -5.28 -8.60 -10.81
C ASP A 165 -5.55 -8.07 -9.38
N PHE A 166 -4.49 -7.96 -8.59
CA PHE A 166 -4.57 -7.42 -7.23
C PHE A 166 -5.01 -5.94 -7.19
N ARG A 167 -4.72 -5.14 -8.24
CA ARG A 167 -5.13 -3.74 -8.32
C ARG A 167 -6.63 -3.63 -8.56
N SER A 168 -7.16 -4.40 -9.49
CA SER A 168 -8.60 -4.43 -9.77
C SER A 168 -9.42 -4.86 -8.54
N GLY A 169 -8.87 -5.74 -7.69
CA GLY A 169 -9.50 -6.08 -6.40
C GLY A 169 -9.61 -4.89 -5.45
N TYR A 170 -8.59 -4.07 -5.41
CA TYR A 170 -8.59 -2.82 -4.64
C TYR A 170 -9.60 -1.80 -5.19
N GLU A 171 -9.56 -1.58 -6.51
CA GLU A 171 -10.45 -0.64 -7.17
C GLU A 171 -11.93 -1.03 -7.06
N ASP A 172 -12.25 -2.33 -7.22
CA ASP A 172 -13.63 -2.83 -7.12
C ASP A 172 -14.16 -2.75 -5.68
N ALA A 173 -13.30 -3.00 -4.68
CA ALA A 173 -13.67 -2.81 -3.30
C ALA A 173 -14.03 -1.34 -3.02
N PHE A 174 -13.22 -0.38 -3.44
CA PHE A 174 -13.55 1.03 -3.29
C PHE A 174 -14.79 1.44 -4.07
N ARG A 175 -14.98 0.92 -5.28
CA ARG A 175 -16.20 1.17 -6.06
C ARG A 175 -17.45 0.71 -5.31
N ALA A 176 -17.40 -0.48 -4.68
CA ALA A 176 -18.51 -0.97 -3.86
C ALA A 176 -18.79 -0.07 -2.64
N LEU A 177 -17.74 0.49 -2.02
CA LEU A 177 -17.90 1.40 -0.90
C LEU A 177 -18.56 2.73 -1.28
N LEU A 178 -18.45 3.19 -2.53
CA LEU A 178 -19.15 4.39 -2.99
C LEU A 178 -20.68 4.28 -2.84
N GLU A 179 -21.22 3.04 -2.85
CA GLU A 179 -22.67 2.81 -2.66
C GLU A 179 -23.14 3.00 -1.21
N LEU A 180 -22.22 3.04 -0.26
CA LEU A 180 -22.50 3.34 1.14
C LEU A 180 -22.47 4.84 1.43
N MET A 181 -21.85 5.64 0.55
CA MET A 181 -21.62 7.06 0.76
C MET A 181 -22.88 7.87 0.55
N GLU A 182 -23.12 8.81 1.45
CA GLU A 182 -24.23 9.74 1.34
C GLU A 182 -23.92 10.87 0.35
N PRO A 183 -24.94 11.42 -0.31
CA PRO A 183 -24.74 12.59 -1.15
C PRO A 183 -24.09 13.73 -0.38
N ARG A 184 -23.15 14.44 -1.00
CA ARG A 184 -22.51 15.61 -0.43
C ARG A 184 -23.54 16.73 -0.25
N ARG A 185 -23.94 17.00 0.98
CA ARG A 185 -24.95 18.04 1.31
C ARG A 185 -24.29 19.29 1.89
N GLU A 186 -23.48 19.10 2.92
CA GLU A 186 -22.77 20.13 3.65
C GLU A 186 -21.30 19.78 3.73
N VAL A 187 -20.44 20.78 3.52
CA VAL A 187 -18.98 20.55 3.58
C VAL A 187 -18.51 20.85 5.00
N MET A 188 -17.84 19.88 5.61
CA MET A 188 -17.11 20.07 6.85
C MET A 188 -15.79 20.80 6.54
N PRO A 189 -15.69 22.10 6.83
CA PRO A 189 -14.48 22.86 6.55
C PRO A 189 -13.33 22.32 7.41
N ARG A 190 -12.12 22.31 6.86
CA ARG A 190 -10.91 21.80 7.55
C ARG A 190 -11.00 20.33 7.99
N THR A 191 -11.85 19.54 7.35
CA THR A 191 -11.91 18.09 7.58
C THR A 191 -11.54 17.38 6.28
N ILE A 192 -10.71 16.36 6.37
CA ILE A 192 -10.22 15.60 5.22
C ILE A 192 -10.46 14.08 5.40
N ASN A 193 -10.49 13.35 4.31
CA ASN A 193 -10.21 11.91 4.33
C ASN A 193 -8.75 11.67 3.94
N ILE A 194 -8.14 10.63 4.47
CA ILE A 194 -6.92 10.06 3.94
C ILE A 194 -7.29 8.81 3.14
N ILE A 195 -6.87 8.75 1.87
CA ILE A 195 -7.19 7.66 0.94
C ILE A 195 -5.93 7.00 0.38
N GLY A 196 -6.05 5.76 -0.11
CA GLY A 196 -4.91 5.00 -0.61
C GLY A 196 -4.17 4.21 0.46
N ALA A 197 -4.65 4.25 1.71
CA ALA A 197 -4.19 3.36 2.76
C ALA A 197 -4.70 1.94 2.53
N ARG A 198 -3.97 0.96 3.03
CA ARG A 198 -4.42 -0.42 3.10
C ARG A 198 -3.83 -1.07 4.35
N GLU A 199 -4.72 -1.59 5.13
CA GLU A 199 -4.41 -2.29 6.35
C GLU A 199 -4.22 -3.78 6.09
N GLY A 200 -3.10 -4.35 6.50
CA GLY A 200 -2.93 -5.79 6.30
C GLY A 200 -1.52 -6.32 6.52
N PRO A 201 -1.33 -7.63 6.29
CA PRO A 201 -0.09 -8.32 6.63
C PRO A 201 1.13 -7.92 5.77
N THR A 202 0.92 -7.19 4.69
CA THR A 202 2.00 -6.67 3.85
C THR A 202 2.42 -5.24 4.19
N TYR A 203 1.70 -4.56 5.10
CA TYR A 203 2.01 -3.22 5.56
C TYR A 203 1.62 -3.07 7.03
N THR A 204 2.55 -3.37 7.91
CA THR A 204 2.31 -3.42 9.36
C THR A 204 2.74 -2.16 10.09
N GLU A 205 3.44 -1.23 9.43
CA GLU A 205 3.83 0.08 9.95
C GLU A 205 2.73 1.14 9.80
N TRP A 206 1.65 0.82 9.10
CA TRP A 206 0.61 1.78 8.77
C TRP A 206 0.05 2.53 9.97
N THR A 207 -0.07 1.91 11.14
CA THR A 207 -0.56 2.59 12.35
C THR A 207 0.35 3.74 12.77
N GLN A 208 1.65 3.55 12.68
CA GLN A 208 2.65 4.54 13.07
C GLN A 208 2.80 5.65 12.02
N ASP A 209 2.72 5.30 10.73
CA ASP A 209 2.67 6.28 9.65
C ASP A 209 1.35 7.07 9.70
N ARG A 210 0.23 6.42 10.06
CA ARG A 210 -1.04 7.10 10.32
C ARG A 210 -0.90 8.11 11.44
N ASP A 211 -0.33 7.72 12.59
CA ASP A 211 -0.13 8.59 13.74
C ASP A 211 0.73 9.82 13.36
N GLU A 212 1.70 9.65 12.44
CA GLU A 212 2.48 10.77 11.93
C GLU A 212 1.66 11.69 11.03
N LEU A 213 0.90 11.15 10.08
CA LEU A 213 0.03 11.97 9.22
C LEU A 213 -1.06 12.69 10.02
N GLU A 214 -1.65 12.03 11.02
CA GLU A 214 -2.60 12.64 11.96
C GLU A 214 -1.96 13.79 12.73
N HIS A 215 -0.73 13.61 13.21
CA HIS A 215 0.03 14.67 13.88
C HIS A 215 0.25 15.88 12.96
N LEU A 216 0.71 15.65 11.72
CA LEU A 216 1.01 16.73 10.77
C LEU A 216 -0.24 17.53 10.38
N VAL A 217 -1.37 16.86 10.11
CA VAL A 217 -2.61 17.58 9.77
C VAL A 217 -3.22 18.30 10.97
N ALA A 218 -3.13 17.72 12.17
CA ALA A 218 -3.56 18.39 13.39
C ALA A 218 -2.73 19.66 13.69
N ALA A 219 -1.42 19.62 13.42
CA ALA A 219 -0.54 20.77 13.60
C ALA A 219 -0.90 21.97 12.72
N ILE A 220 -1.47 21.73 11.53
CA ILE A 220 -1.98 22.78 10.65
C ILE A 220 -3.46 23.12 10.90
N GLY A 221 -4.09 22.55 11.92
CA GLY A 221 -5.47 22.82 12.30
C GLY A 221 -6.52 22.10 11.41
N VAL A 222 -6.19 20.95 10.88
CA VAL A 222 -7.06 20.10 10.05
C VAL A 222 -7.47 18.86 10.84
N GLU A 223 -8.71 18.41 10.67
CA GLU A 223 -9.26 17.19 11.25
C GLU A 223 -9.35 16.08 10.20
N ILE A 224 -9.23 14.82 10.63
CA ILE A 224 -9.42 13.67 9.79
C ILE A 224 -10.79 13.05 10.05
N ASN A 225 -11.65 12.98 9.02
CA ASN A 225 -12.87 12.19 9.09
C ASN A 225 -12.56 10.71 9.22
N GLY A 226 -11.66 10.21 8.40
CA GLY A 226 -11.18 8.82 8.46
C GLY A 226 -10.03 8.56 7.51
N VAL A 227 -9.18 7.60 7.88
CA VAL A 227 -8.26 6.93 6.96
C VAL A 227 -9.08 5.80 6.32
N LEU A 228 -9.60 6.04 5.12
CA LEU A 228 -10.52 5.13 4.48
C LEU A 228 -9.84 3.78 4.21
N CYS A 229 -10.42 2.70 4.72
CA CYS A 229 -9.88 1.33 4.72
C CYS A 229 -8.57 1.16 5.51
N GLY A 230 -8.29 2.09 6.43
CA GLY A 230 -7.19 2.03 7.38
C GLY A 230 -7.67 2.19 8.82
N GLY A 231 -8.63 1.37 9.25
CA GLY A 231 -9.22 1.42 10.58
C GLY A 231 -10.45 2.35 10.69
N CYS A 232 -11.08 2.72 9.57
CA CYS A 232 -12.27 3.57 9.58
C CYS A 232 -13.55 2.81 9.97
N THR A 233 -14.57 3.55 10.38
CA THR A 233 -15.92 3.04 10.65
C THR A 233 -16.82 3.16 9.42
N VAL A 234 -17.95 2.45 9.43
CA VAL A 234 -18.99 2.58 8.39
C VAL A 234 -19.55 4.01 8.33
N GLU A 235 -19.71 4.66 9.48
CA GLU A 235 -20.18 6.05 9.55
C GLU A 235 -19.19 7.04 8.91
N GLN A 236 -17.88 6.84 9.11
CA GLN A 236 -16.85 7.65 8.44
C GLN A 236 -16.89 7.47 6.91
N ILE A 237 -17.20 6.27 6.42
CA ILE A 237 -17.39 6.02 4.98
C ILE A 237 -18.64 6.74 4.48
N ARG A 238 -19.78 6.65 5.19
CA ARG A 238 -21.03 7.32 4.81
C ARG A 238 -20.84 8.83 4.66
N ARG A 239 -20.12 9.45 5.61
CA ARG A 239 -19.84 10.88 5.64
C ARG A 239 -18.65 11.32 4.77
N ALA A 240 -17.91 10.39 4.17
CA ALA A 240 -16.73 10.71 3.39
C ALA A 240 -16.92 11.78 2.29
N PRO A 241 -18.08 11.88 1.61
CA PRO A 241 -18.32 12.98 0.67
C PRO A 241 -18.45 14.37 1.28
N SER A 242 -18.69 14.49 2.58
CA SER A 242 -18.89 15.79 3.25
C SER A 242 -17.58 16.47 3.68
N VAL A 243 -16.42 15.88 3.44
CA VAL A 243 -15.14 16.52 3.76
C VAL A 243 -14.75 17.60 2.74
N ALA A 244 -13.84 18.47 3.13
CA ALA A 244 -13.33 19.52 2.24
C ALA A 244 -12.38 18.95 1.16
N LEU A 245 -11.59 17.92 1.51
CA LEU A 245 -10.52 17.39 0.65
C LEU A 245 -10.26 15.90 0.94
N ASN A 246 -9.89 15.15 -0.08
CA ASN A 246 -9.23 13.86 0.07
C ASN A 246 -7.71 14.04 -0.02
N ALA A 247 -6.94 13.56 0.96
CA ALA A 247 -5.49 13.56 0.95
C ALA A 247 -4.94 12.17 0.58
N SER A 248 -3.81 12.12 -0.11
CA SER A 248 -3.19 10.87 -0.53
C SER A 248 -2.36 10.26 0.60
N TRP A 249 -2.62 9.00 0.95
CA TRP A 249 -1.65 8.16 1.66
C TRP A 249 -0.63 7.60 0.68
N CYS A 250 -1.12 7.04 -0.41
CA CYS A 250 -0.33 6.51 -1.49
C CYS A 250 -1.04 6.80 -2.81
N TYR A 251 -0.40 7.57 -3.67
CA TYR A 251 -0.98 7.95 -4.95
C TYR A 251 -1.36 6.74 -5.82
N ASP A 252 -0.50 5.73 -5.89
CA ASP A 252 -0.76 4.52 -6.66
C ASP A 252 -2.06 3.80 -6.28
N TRP A 253 -2.39 3.80 -4.99
CA TRP A 253 -3.58 3.13 -4.47
C TRP A 253 -4.78 4.06 -4.34
N GLY A 254 -4.53 5.34 -4.09
CA GLY A 254 -5.59 6.32 -3.87
C GLY A 254 -6.14 6.97 -5.13
N GLN A 255 -5.35 7.02 -6.22
CA GLN A 255 -5.67 7.80 -7.42
C GLN A 255 -7.07 7.50 -7.97
N LYS A 256 -7.33 6.25 -8.32
CA LYS A 256 -8.61 5.88 -8.94
C LYS A 256 -9.81 6.16 -8.04
N PHE A 257 -9.64 5.94 -6.74
CA PHE A 257 -10.69 6.23 -5.78
C PHE A 257 -10.87 7.74 -5.57
N GLY A 258 -9.78 8.50 -5.50
CA GLY A 258 -9.81 9.96 -5.43
C GLY A 258 -10.51 10.57 -6.63
N ASP A 259 -10.18 10.10 -7.84
CA ASP A 259 -10.82 10.53 -9.09
C ASP A 259 -12.34 10.23 -9.08
N LEU A 260 -12.74 9.04 -8.63
CA LEU A 260 -14.15 8.67 -8.50
C LEU A 260 -14.91 9.51 -7.45
N MET A 261 -14.26 9.85 -6.33
CA MET A 261 -14.83 10.73 -5.31
C MET A 261 -14.99 12.18 -5.83
N GLU A 262 -14.03 12.64 -6.62
CA GLU A 262 -14.08 13.96 -7.27
C GLU A 262 -15.20 14.00 -8.33
N GLU A 263 -15.28 12.98 -9.19
CA GLU A 263 -16.28 12.86 -10.24
C GLU A 263 -17.72 12.74 -9.68
N ARG A 264 -17.91 11.84 -8.70
CA ARG A 264 -19.25 11.48 -8.20
C ARG A 264 -19.79 12.48 -7.16
N PHE A 265 -18.93 13.00 -6.30
CA PHE A 265 -19.32 13.81 -5.15
C PHE A 265 -18.72 15.23 -5.16
N GLY A 266 -17.82 15.54 -6.09
CA GLY A 266 -17.14 16.83 -6.14
C GLY A 266 -16.17 17.05 -4.97
N VAL A 267 -15.63 16.00 -4.37
CA VAL A 267 -14.62 16.10 -3.30
C VAL A 267 -13.23 16.25 -3.92
N PRO A 268 -12.57 17.40 -3.79
CA PRO A 268 -11.23 17.59 -4.35
C PRO A 268 -10.23 16.54 -3.84
N TYR A 269 -9.24 16.23 -4.65
CA TYR A 269 -8.20 15.26 -4.31
C TYR A 269 -6.81 15.88 -4.39
N ALA A 270 -6.10 15.94 -3.26
CA ALA A 270 -4.70 16.36 -3.19
C ALA A 270 -3.80 15.21 -3.71
N ARG A 271 -3.25 15.41 -4.90
CA ARG A 271 -2.35 14.47 -5.58
C ARG A 271 -0.93 14.76 -5.16
N THR A 272 -0.47 14.14 -4.09
CA THR A 272 0.87 14.31 -3.52
C THR A 272 1.66 13.00 -3.58
N GLY A 273 3.00 13.09 -3.54
CA GLY A 273 3.89 11.95 -3.33
C GLY A 273 3.74 11.36 -1.93
N GLN A 274 4.41 10.24 -1.67
CA GLN A 274 4.50 9.70 -0.31
C GLN A 274 5.51 10.55 0.50
N PRO A 275 5.19 10.93 1.75
CA PRO A 275 5.97 11.90 2.53
C PRO A 275 7.26 11.30 3.12
N TYR A 276 8.21 10.94 2.25
CA TYR A 276 9.56 10.52 2.63
C TYR A 276 10.53 11.71 2.59
N GLY A 277 11.43 11.81 3.56
CA GLY A 277 12.39 12.91 3.64
C GLY A 277 11.73 14.25 3.98
N LEU A 278 12.43 15.36 3.76
CA LEU A 278 11.94 16.71 4.06
C LEU A 278 11.06 17.26 2.94
N ALA A 279 11.55 17.20 1.70
CA ALA A 279 10.90 17.82 0.55
C ALA A 279 9.50 17.24 0.29
N LEU A 280 9.36 15.90 0.19
CA LEU A 280 8.08 15.26 -0.03
C LEU A 280 7.13 15.37 1.17
N THR A 281 7.68 15.46 2.39
CA THR A 281 6.86 15.71 3.58
C THR A 281 6.29 17.13 3.56
N ALA A 282 7.11 18.13 3.23
CA ALA A 282 6.65 19.50 3.08
C ALA A 282 5.62 19.65 1.96
N GLU A 283 5.84 19.01 0.81
CA GLU A 283 4.91 18.96 -0.30
C GLU A 283 3.56 18.34 0.10
N TRP A 284 3.60 17.24 0.85
CA TRP A 284 2.38 16.58 1.31
C TRP A 284 1.57 17.49 2.24
N ILE A 285 2.23 18.18 3.19
CA ILE A 285 1.59 19.13 4.10
C ILE A 285 0.98 20.30 3.32
N LEU A 286 1.72 20.89 2.39
CA LEU A 286 1.24 22.00 1.55
C LEU A 286 0.10 21.57 0.65
N GLY A 287 0.17 20.37 0.05
CA GLY A 287 -0.90 19.82 -0.77
C GLY A 287 -2.23 19.64 -0.03
N VAL A 288 -2.18 19.44 1.29
CA VAL A 288 -3.37 19.45 2.15
C VAL A 288 -3.77 20.88 2.54
N ALA A 289 -2.80 21.72 2.88
CA ALA A 289 -3.07 23.03 3.48
C ALA A 289 -3.52 24.09 2.47
N GLU A 290 -2.92 24.15 1.28
CA GLU A 290 -3.20 25.17 0.28
C GLU A 290 -4.66 25.19 -0.18
N PRO A 291 -5.28 24.04 -0.54
CA PRO A 291 -6.70 24.02 -0.90
C PRO A 291 -7.65 24.45 0.23
N LEU A 292 -7.18 24.38 1.48
CA LEU A 292 -7.93 24.76 2.68
C LEU A 292 -7.62 26.18 3.16
N GLY A 293 -6.77 26.93 2.44
CA GLY A 293 -6.36 28.29 2.83
C GLY A 293 -5.46 28.36 4.06
N LEU A 294 -4.67 27.32 4.32
CA LEU A 294 -3.83 27.16 5.51
C LEU A 294 -2.33 27.18 5.18
N ALA A 295 -1.93 27.70 4.01
CA ALA A 295 -0.55 27.68 3.53
C ALA A 295 0.42 28.33 4.54
N ASP A 296 0.09 29.50 5.10
CA ASP A 296 0.96 30.17 6.07
C ASP A 296 1.21 29.30 7.32
N ARG A 297 0.15 28.67 7.84
CA ARG A 297 0.28 27.75 8.97
C ARG A 297 1.10 26.53 8.64
N ALA A 298 0.96 26.01 7.42
CA ALA A 298 1.76 24.87 6.93
C ALA A 298 3.26 25.24 6.88
N HIS A 299 3.62 26.41 6.38
CA HIS A 299 5.01 26.88 6.37
C HIS A 299 5.59 26.97 7.77
N GLU A 300 4.86 27.51 8.75
CA GLU A 300 5.29 27.55 10.15
C GLU A 300 5.57 26.14 10.71
N VAL A 301 4.67 25.19 10.47
CA VAL A 301 4.81 23.80 10.93
C VAL A 301 6.00 23.12 10.26
N ILE A 302 6.18 23.28 8.95
CA ILE A 302 7.31 22.74 8.19
C ILE A 302 8.62 23.26 8.74
N GLU A 303 8.73 24.57 9.00
CA GLU A 303 9.95 25.18 9.57
C GLU A 303 10.26 24.61 10.96
N GLN A 304 9.26 24.57 11.85
CA GLN A 304 9.40 24.05 13.21
C GLN A 304 9.82 22.57 13.22
N GLU A 305 9.14 21.72 12.46
CA GLU A 305 9.43 20.29 12.42
C GLU A 305 10.78 19.98 11.74
N THR A 306 11.13 20.73 10.69
CA THR A 306 12.44 20.62 10.04
C THR A 306 13.57 20.99 10.99
N ALA A 307 13.42 22.08 11.75
CA ALA A 307 14.40 22.47 12.76
C ALA A 307 14.55 21.42 13.87
N ALA A 308 13.45 20.76 14.25
CA ALA A 308 13.43 19.74 15.29
C ALA A 308 14.12 18.42 14.89
N VAL A 309 14.42 18.19 13.60
CA VAL A 309 15.11 16.99 13.09
C VAL A 309 16.48 17.30 12.44
N ALA A 310 17.02 18.47 12.66
CA ALA A 310 18.26 18.91 12.00
C ALA A 310 19.46 17.97 12.21
N ALA A 311 19.61 17.42 13.42
CA ALA A 311 20.70 16.49 13.75
C ALA A 311 20.54 15.15 13.02
N GLU A 312 19.30 14.67 12.89
CA GLU A 312 18.97 13.47 12.16
C GLU A 312 19.18 13.64 10.65
N VAL A 313 18.83 14.80 10.12
CA VAL A 313 19.11 15.17 8.72
C VAL A 313 20.61 15.14 8.43
N ASP A 314 21.45 15.66 9.32
CA ASP A 314 22.90 15.58 9.18
C ASP A 314 23.42 14.13 9.21
N THR A 315 22.77 13.26 9.98
CA THR A 315 23.08 11.83 9.99
C THR A 315 22.71 11.17 8.64
N LEU A 316 21.55 11.50 8.08
CA LEU A 316 21.13 11.00 6.77
C LEU A 316 22.05 11.52 5.66
N ARG A 317 22.40 12.81 5.65
CA ARG A 317 23.34 13.37 4.68
C ARG A 317 24.67 12.62 4.70
N ARG A 318 25.31 12.45 5.87
CA ARG A 318 26.56 11.68 5.98
C ARG A 318 26.44 10.24 5.50
N PHE A 319 25.26 9.65 5.59
CA PHE A 319 25.02 8.29 5.11
C PHE A 319 24.85 8.23 3.60
N PHE A 320 24.16 9.17 2.98
CA PHE A 320 23.80 9.17 1.57
C PHE A 320 24.79 9.93 0.68
N GLU A 321 25.42 11.00 1.17
CA GLU A 321 26.24 11.93 0.38
C GLU A 321 27.35 11.22 -0.40
N GLY A 322 27.43 11.50 -1.70
CA GLY A 322 28.42 10.95 -2.62
C GLY A 322 28.30 9.46 -2.90
N LYS A 323 27.18 8.83 -2.55
CA LYS A 323 26.93 7.40 -2.81
C LYS A 323 25.93 7.18 -3.92
N THR A 324 26.01 6.02 -4.55
CA THR A 324 24.96 5.52 -5.44
C THR A 324 23.96 4.68 -4.63
N ALA A 325 22.74 5.14 -4.52
CA ALA A 325 21.66 4.46 -3.80
C ALA A 325 20.92 3.51 -4.76
N LEU A 326 21.17 2.22 -4.64
CA LEU A 326 20.45 1.18 -5.36
C LEU A 326 19.12 0.92 -4.65
N ILE A 327 18.02 1.34 -5.23
CA ILE A 327 16.69 1.29 -4.63
C ILE A 327 15.91 0.15 -5.23
N GLU A 328 15.62 -0.87 -4.41
CA GLU A 328 14.79 -2.00 -4.76
C GLU A 328 13.57 -2.06 -3.88
N ILE A 329 12.40 -2.04 -4.50
CA ILE A 329 11.13 -2.25 -3.80
C ILE A 329 10.46 -3.46 -4.42
N THR A 330 10.62 -4.61 -3.80
CA THR A 330 10.04 -5.90 -4.22
C THR A 330 8.58 -6.05 -3.81
N GLU A 331 8.05 -5.12 -3.06
CA GLU A 331 6.71 -5.19 -2.52
C GLU A 331 5.70 -4.54 -3.47
N PHE A 332 4.43 -4.92 -3.30
CA PHE A 332 3.24 -4.44 -4.01
C PHE A 332 2.99 -2.91 -4.08
N PRO A 333 3.70 -2.02 -3.36
CA PRO A 333 3.32 -0.60 -3.33
C PRO A 333 3.39 0.10 -4.68
N GLY A 334 4.03 -0.47 -5.68
CA GLY A 334 4.15 0.17 -6.98
C GLY A 334 5.30 1.20 -7.07
N PRO A 335 5.47 1.83 -8.24
CA PRO A 335 6.62 2.68 -8.53
C PRO A 335 6.70 3.95 -7.67
N ILE A 336 5.57 4.48 -7.19
CA ILE A 336 5.54 5.71 -6.37
C ILE A 336 6.47 5.61 -5.16
N ARG A 337 6.49 4.47 -4.48
CA ARG A 337 7.35 4.31 -3.31
C ARG A 337 8.83 4.30 -3.69
N ALA A 338 9.21 3.56 -4.74
CA ALA A 338 10.58 3.54 -5.20
C ALA A 338 11.04 4.93 -5.64
N LEU A 339 10.19 5.67 -6.33
CA LEU A 339 10.46 7.02 -6.80
C LEU A 339 10.54 8.02 -5.64
N SER A 340 9.64 7.93 -4.65
CA SER A 340 9.72 8.78 -3.46
C SER A 340 10.99 8.51 -2.63
N LEU A 341 11.42 7.26 -2.54
CA LEU A 341 12.70 6.92 -1.90
C LEU A 341 13.90 7.38 -2.72
N ALA A 342 13.81 7.38 -4.06
CA ALA A 342 14.84 7.92 -4.93
C ALA A 342 14.98 9.44 -4.74
N GLU A 343 13.87 10.17 -4.66
CA GLU A 343 13.87 11.60 -4.39
C GLU A 343 14.46 11.91 -3.01
N MET A 344 14.04 11.18 -1.98
CA MET A 344 14.63 11.31 -0.64
C MET A 344 16.13 11.02 -0.64
N ALA A 345 16.59 9.97 -1.32
CA ALA A 345 18.01 9.67 -1.41
C ALA A 345 18.79 10.79 -2.10
N ALA A 346 18.23 11.36 -3.17
CA ALA A 346 18.80 12.50 -3.88
C ALA A 346 18.84 13.77 -3.00
N GLU A 347 17.78 14.03 -2.23
CA GLU A 347 17.72 15.13 -1.26
C GLU A 347 18.88 15.09 -0.25
N PHE A 348 19.28 13.89 0.17
CA PHE A 348 20.39 13.69 1.09
C PHE A 348 21.76 13.46 0.40
N GLY A 349 21.86 13.74 -0.91
CA GLY A 349 23.11 13.80 -1.65
C GLY A 349 23.56 12.48 -2.32
N ALA A 350 22.68 11.48 -2.44
CA ALA A 350 22.98 10.28 -3.20
C ALA A 350 22.56 10.42 -4.67
N HIS A 351 23.19 9.61 -5.54
CA HIS A 351 22.70 9.34 -6.89
C HIS A 351 21.74 8.14 -6.85
N PRO A 352 20.42 8.31 -7.08
CA PRO A 352 19.48 7.22 -7.00
C PRO A 352 19.44 6.39 -8.29
N VAL A 353 19.50 5.08 -8.16
CA VAL A 353 19.30 4.10 -9.22
C VAL A 353 18.20 3.13 -8.79
N ILE A 354 17.08 3.09 -9.53
CA ILE A 354 16.01 2.14 -9.25
C ILE A 354 16.35 0.82 -9.95
N ILE A 355 16.37 -0.24 -9.18
CA ILE A 355 16.63 -1.59 -9.69
C ILE A 355 15.37 -2.44 -9.59
N ASN A 356 15.20 -3.34 -10.56
CA ASN A 356 14.08 -4.30 -10.63
C ASN A 356 12.66 -3.68 -10.70
N LEU A 357 12.51 -2.48 -11.27
CA LEU A 357 11.21 -1.95 -11.62
C LEU A 357 10.65 -2.68 -12.86
N HIS A 358 9.85 -3.70 -12.65
CA HIS A 358 9.38 -4.57 -13.73
C HIS A 358 8.50 -3.84 -14.76
N PRO A 359 8.65 -4.09 -16.09
CA PRO A 359 7.84 -3.45 -17.14
C PRO A 359 6.32 -3.59 -16.95
N TYR A 360 5.84 -4.71 -16.38
CA TYR A 360 4.44 -4.88 -16.01
C TYR A 360 3.99 -3.80 -15.02
N THR A 361 4.79 -3.54 -13.98
CA THR A 361 4.51 -2.48 -13.01
C THR A 361 4.47 -1.12 -13.68
N VAL A 362 5.37 -0.85 -14.63
CA VAL A 362 5.38 0.39 -15.40
C VAL A 362 4.09 0.56 -16.19
N LYS A 363 3.63 -0.49 -16.90
CA LYS A 363 2.39 -0.47 -17.68
C LYS A 363 1.17 -0.22 -16.81
N GLU A 364 1.04 -0.95 -15.71
CA GLU A 364 -0.10 -0.86 -14.78
C GLU A 364 -0.15 0.48 -14.02
N ARG A 365 1.00 1.12 -13.81
CA ARG A 365 1.15 2.35 -13.05
C ARG A 365 1.53 3.57 -13.90
N MET A 366 1.29 3.47 -15.21
CA MET A 366 1.63 4.53 -16.16
C MET A 366 1.14 5.93 -15.75
N PRO A 367 -0.10 6.13 -15.26
CA PRO A 367 -0.53 7.45 -14.80
C PRO A 367 0.33 8.00 -13.65
N SER A 368 0.69 7.16 -12.69
CA SER A 368 1.55 7.56 -11.56
C SER A 368 2.96 7.91 -12.03
N ILE A 369 3.51 7.16 -12.97
CA ILE A 369 4.84 7.42 -13.53
C ILE A 369 4.84 8.72 -14.34
N LYS A 370 3.82 8.97 -15.17
CA LYS A 370 3.66 10.23 -15.90
C LYS A 370 3.57 11.43 -14.95
N PHE A 371 2.76 11.32 -13.93
CA PHE A 371 2.64 12.35 -12.90
C PHE A 371 4.01 12.72 -12.29
N LEU A 372 4.86 11.73 -12.01
CA LEU A 372 6.18 11.97 -11.45
C LEU A 372 7.17 12.55 -12.47
N LEU A 373 7.12 12.08 -13.71
CA LEU A 373 7.93 12.64 -14.80
C LEU A 373 7.59 14.12 -15.06
N GLU A 374 6.32 14.49 -15.02
CA GLU A 374 5.84 15.88 -15.12
C GLU A 374 6.38 16.76 -14.00
N ARG A 375 6.69 16.20 -12.86
CA ARG A 375 7.34 16.85 -11.72
C ARG A 375 8.87 16.84 -11.79
N GLY A 376 9.45 16.42 -12.89
CA GLY A 376 10.89 16.39 -13.13
C GLY A 376 11.62 15.17 -12.52
N GLN A 377 10.91 14.19 -11.99
CA GLN A 377 11.50 12.97 -11.43
C GLN A 377 11.80 11.95 -12.54
N ASN A 378 13.05 11.84 -12.92
CA ASN A 378 13.47 10.94 -13.99
C ASN A 378 14.75 10.15 -13.60
N PRO A 379 14.69 9.30 -12.56
CA PRO A 379 15.85 8.56 -12.08
C PRO A 379 16.34 7.54 -13.10
N GLU A 380 17.58 7.10 -12.90
CA GLU A 380 18.15 5.94 -13.59
C GLU A 380 17.44 4.66 -13.17
N VAL A 381 17.22 3.74 -14.11
CA VAL A 381 16.55 2.45 -13.90
C VAL A 381 17.37 1.34 -14.53
N ILE A 382 17.61 0.27 -13.77
CA ILE A 382 18.23 -0.97 -14.22
C ILE A 382 17.24 -2.11 -14.01
N LEU A 383 16.88 -2.81 -15.10
CA LEU A 383 16.06 -4.01 -15.04
C LEU A 383 16.91 -5.23 -15.34
N THR A 384 16.76 -6.27 -14.54
CA THR A 384 17.41 -7.55 -14.75
C THR A 384 16.42 -8.64 -15.14
N GLN A 385 16.91 -9.77 -15.64
CA GLN A 385 16.09 -10.96 -15.91
C GLN A 385 15.64 -11.65 -14.64
N GLY A 386 16.20 -11.28 -13.49
CA GLY A 386 15.92 -11.87 -12.20
C GLY A 386 14.47 -11.88 -11.85
N LEU A 387 14.04 -12.95 -11.23
CA LEU A 387 12.67 -13.19 -10.85
C LEU A 387 12.22 -12.17 -9.81
N PHE A 388 11.26 -11.34 -10.20
CA PHE A 388 10.49 -10.54 -9.30
C PHE A 388 9.70 -11.46 -8.35
N SER A 389 10.20 -11.66 -7.14
CA SER A 389 9.54 -12.47 -6.12
C SER A 389 8.43 -11.66 -5.46
N LEU A 390 7.27 -11.59 -6.09
CA LEU A 390 6.06 -11.04 -5.48
C LEU A 390 5.72 -11.81 -4.20
N GLY A 391 5.86 -11.17 -3.05
CA GLY A 391 5.39 -11.69 -1.76
C GLY A 391 6.42 -12.46 -0.93
N SER A 392 7.70 -12.44 -1.27
CA SER A 392 8.73 -12.87 -0.33
C SER A 392 9.28 -11.65 0.43
N PHE A 393 9.21 -11.71 1.75
CA PHE A 393 9.75 -10.68 2.64
C PHE A 393 11.28 -10.72 2.76
N ARG A 394 11.94 -11.53 1.92
CA ARG A 394 13.39 -11.64 1.83
C ARG A 394 13.78 -11.73 0.37
N ALA A 395 14.81 -11.00 -0.01
CA ALA A 395 15.40 -11.16 -1.33
C ALA A 395 15.77 -12.63 -1.59
N SER A 396 15.47 -13.13 -2.79
CA SER A 396 15.92 -14.46 -3.19
C SER A 396 17.44 -14.44 -3.28
N SER A 397 18.07 -15.64 -3.23
CA SER A 397 19.51 -15.73 -3.41
C SER A 397 19.98 -15.26 -4.80
N GLU A 398 19.09 -15.26 -5.76
CA GLU A 398 19.33 -14.76 -7.12
C GLU A 398 19.26 -13.22 -7.14
N THR A 399 18.21 -12.63 -6.57
CA THR A 399 18.10 -11.18 -6.38
C THR A 399 19.31 -10.62 -5.63
N GLU A 400 19.77 -11.29 -4.55
CA GLU A 400 20.96 -10.86 -3.83
C GLU A 400 22.23 -10.88 -4.69
N ARG A 401 22.39 -11.88 -5.57
CA ARG A 401 23.52 -11.96 -6.49
C ARG A 401 23.50 -10.85 -7.52
N GLU A 402 22.33 -10.56 -8.09
CA GLU A 402 22.16 -9.48 -9.06
C GLU A 402 22.41 -8.10 -8.42
N VAL A 403 21.81 -7.83 -7.25
CA VAL A 403 22.02 -6.57 -6.52
C VAL A 403 23.52 -6.35 -6.25
N ARG A 404 24.26 -7.39 -5.83
CA ARG A 404 25.69 -7.27 -5.59
C ARG A 404 26.49 -7.05 -6.86
N ALA A 405 26.09 -7.70 -7.95
CA ALA A 405 26.78 -7.55 -9.23
C ALA A 405 26.54 -6.16 -9.83
N ILE A 406 25.32 -5.59 -9.66
CA ILE A 406 25.03 -4.19 -10.00
C ILE A 406 25.86 -3.27 -9.09
N ALA A 407 25.84 -3.50 -7.77
CA ALA A 407 26.59 -2.68 -6.80
C ALA A 407 28.09 -2.64 -7.09
N ALA A 408 28.67 -3.71 -7.62
CA ALA A 408 30.08 -3.77 -8.00
C ALA A 408 30.45 -2.86 -9.19
N GLN A 409 29.46 -2.32 -9.90
CA GLN A 409 29.68 -1.33 -10.97
C GLN A 409 29.84 0.11 -10.44
N TYR A 410 29.59 0.34 -9.15
CA TYR A 410 29.64 1.64 -8.50
C TYR A 410 30.63 1.62 -7.32
N ASP A 411 31.52 2.59 -7.25
CA ASP A 411 32.55 2.65 -6.22
C ASP A 411 32.00 2.79 -4.79
N ASN A 412 30.89 3.49 -4.64
CA ASN A 412 30.27 3.84 -3.35
C ASN A 412 28.80 3.42 -3.30
N ALA A 413 28.47 2.18 -3.68
CA ALA A 413 27.10 1.70 -3.64
C ALA A 413 26.58 1.55 -2.22
N LEU A 414 25.32 1.98 -2.00
CA LEU A 414 24.50 1.57 -0.88
C LEU A 414 23.20 0.96 -1.38
N TYR A 415 22.58 0.11 -0.60
CA TYR A 415 21.35 -0.56 -0.97
C TYR A 415 20.19 -0.08 -0.09
N VAL A 416 19.06 0.26 -0.71
CA VAL A 416 17.83 0.68 -0.05
C VAL A 416 16.70 -0.25 -0.50
N GLY A 417 16.19 -1.08 0.39
CA GLY A 417 15.16 -2.04 0.01
C GLY A 417 14.98 -3.18 1.00
N THR A 418 14.60 -4.35 0.48
CA THR A 418 14.46 -5.57 1.28
C THR A 418 15.83 -6.04 1.79
N PRO A 419 16.00 -6.34 3.09
CA PRO A 419 17.30 -6.68 3.65
C PRO A 419 17.97 -7.84 2.93
N LEU A 420 19.21 -7.65 2.50
CA LEU A 420 20.07 -8.68 1.95
C LEU A 420 20.66 -9.54 3.08
N ARG A 421 20.68 -10.87 2.90
CA ARG A 421 21.22 -11.81 3.91
C ARG A 421 22.71 -11.67 4.13
N GLN A 422 23.44 -11.32 3.07
CA GLN A 422 24.87 -11.10 3.09
C GLN A 422 25.17 -9.77 2.40
N PRO A 423 25.01 -8.66 3.08
CA PRO A 423 24.96 -7.37 2.40
C PRO A 423 26.27 -7.03 1.68
N GLY A 424 27.41 -7.25 2.24
CA GLY A 424 28.71 -6.87 1.63
C GLY A 424 28.81 -5.39 1.23
N ILE A 425 27.69 -4.67 1.24
CA ILE A 425 27.51 -3.24 0.97
C ILE A 425 26.68 -2.63 2.10
N PRO A 426 26.82 -1.33 2.40
CA PRO A 426 25.91 -0.64 3.31
C PRO A 426 24.46 -0.79 2.85
N GLN A 427 23.54 -1.02 3.79
CA GLN A 427 22.13 -1.16 3.44
C GLN A 427 21.22 -0.43 4.42
N MET A 428 20.10 0.06 3.90
CA MET A 428 18.97 0.60 4.67
C MET A 428 17.74 -0.25 4.39
N ASN A 429 17.19 -0.85 5.44
CA ASN A 429 15.94 -1.59 5.33
C ASN A 429 14.76 -0.62 5.23
N MET A 430 14.12 -0.62 4.07
CA MET A 430 12.92 0.18 3.78
C MET A 430 11.73 -0.71 3.40
N THR A 431 11.69 -1.94 3.90
CA THR A 431 10.51 -2.79 3.74
C THR A 431 9.34 -2.26 4.57
N THR A 432 8.13 -2.62 4.18
CA THR A 432 6.90 -2.28 4.92
C THR A 432 6.75 -3.07 6.23
N GLN A 433 7.78 -3.77 6.68
CA GLN A 433 7.75 -4.65 7.87
C GLN A 433 8.83 -4.31 8.90
N THR A 434 9.38 -3.11 8.84
CA THR A 434 10.41 -2.67 9.79
C THR A 434 9.89 -2.49 11.22
N GLY A 435 8.57 -2.28 11.38
CA GLY A 435 7.96 -1.94 12.66
C GLY A 435 8.26 -0.51 13.12
N PHE A 436 8.73 0.37 12.21
CA PHE A 436 9.04 1.76 12.49
C PHE A 436 8.36 2.67 11.47
N PRO A 437 7.83 3.85 11.88
CA PRO A 437 7.27 4.81 10.94
C PRO A 437 8.34 5.25 9.96
N GLN A 438 7.91 5.42 8.71
CA GLN A 438 8.78 5.81 7.60
C GLN A 438 8.40 7.18 7.04
N TYR A 439 7.20 7.67 7.34
CA TYR A 439 6.67 8.94 6.86
C TYR A 439 7.05 10.10 7.76
N GLY A 440 7.11 11.27 7.16
CA GLY A 440 7.25 12.53 7.85
C GLY A 440 8.56 12.69 8.62
N TYR A 441 8.52 13.56 9.58
CA TYR A 441 9.68 13.88 10.43
C TYR A 441 10.02 12.74 11.41
N ARG A 442 9.02 11.95 11.85
CA ARG A 442 9.29 10.72 12.62
C ARG A 442 10.01 9.68 11.79
N GLY A 443 9.68 9.57 10.49
CA GLY A 443 10.43 8.73 9.56
C GLY A 443 11.90 9.09 9.48
N ILE A 444 12.20 10.38 9.37
CA ILE A 444 13.58 10.91 9.38
C ILE A 444 14.32 10.50 10.68
N ARG A 445 13.71 10.73 11.84
CA ARG A 445 14.27 10.33 13.15
C ARG A 445 14.55 8.82 13.21
N ASN A 446 13.65 8.00 12.73
CA ASN A 446 13.82 6.56 12.76
C ASN A 446 14.88 6.07 11.80
N MET A 447 14.95 6.60 10.59
CA MET A 447 16.00 6.27 9.63
C MET A 447 17.38 6.62 10.19
N ALA A 448 17.54 7.79 10.79
CA ALA A 448 18.81 8.20 11.44
C ALA A 448 19.20 7.23 12.57
N ARG A 449 18.25 6.85 13.44
CA ARG A 449 18.48 5.87 14.52
C ARG A 449 18.87 4.49 14.00
N LEU A 450 18.28 4.04 12.91
CA LEU A 450 18.62 2.77 12.26
C LEU A 450 20.07 2.80 11.74
N ILE A 451 20.46 3.89 11.07
CA ILE A 451 21.82 4.08 10.59
C ILE A 451 22.83 4.06 11.75
N GLU A 452 22.59 4.84 12.80
CA GLU A 452 23.46 4.89 13.98
C GLU A 452 23.55 3.56 14.70
N SER A 453 22.44 2.84 14.81
CA SER A 453 22.41 1.50 15.39
C SER A 453 23.22 0.52 14.54
N GLY A 454 23.05 0.55 13.23
CA GLY A 454 23.80 -0.28 12.27
C GLY A 454 25.31 -0.04 12.38
N ILE A 455 25.76 1.21 12.44
CA ILE A 455 27.16 1.58 12.61
C ILE A 455 27.71 1.06 13.94
N ARG A 456 27.00 1.25 15.05
CA ARG A 456 27.42 0.76 16.37
C ARG A 456 27.54 -0.76 16.46
N HIS A 457 26.69 -1.50 15.74
CA HIS A 457 26.71 -2.96 15.72
C HIS A 457 27.78 -3.51 14.77
N ALA A 458 28.04 -2.83 13.66
CA ALA A 458 29.13 -3.20 12.74
C ALA A 458 30.52 -3.07 13.40
N ALA A 459 30.68 -2.15 14.34
CA ALA A 459 31.90 -1.95 15.10
C ALA A 459 32.15 -3.00 16.20
N ARG A 460 31.18 -3.89 16.49
CA ARG A 460 31.31 -4.96 17.52
C ARG A 460 31.59 -6.34 16.88
N PRO A 461 32.79 -6.95 17.07
CA PRO A 461 33.20 -8.15 16.32
C PRO A 461 32.44 -9.45 16.64
N ARG A 462 31.52 -9.50 17.62
CA ARG A 462 31.02 -10.74 18.23
C ARG A 462 29.51 -11.03 18.21
N SER A 463 28.68 -10.33 17.50
CA SER A 463 27.25 -10.67 17.50
C SER A 463 26.73 -11.21 16.16
N ARG A 464 27.04 -12.48 15.83
CA ARG A 464 26.34 -13.21 14.77
C ARG A 464 24.81 -13.23 14.98
N LEU A 465 24.35 -13.26 16.23
CA LEU A 465 22.94 -13.30 16.59
C LEU A 465 22.23 -11.95 16.26
N PHE A 466 22.89 -10.83 16.53
CA PHE A 466 22.32 -9.49 16.23
C PHE A 466 22.37 -9.15 14.74
N ARG A 467 23.32 -9.69 13.98
CA ARG A 467 23.29 -9.61 12.51
C ARG A 467 22.06 -10.29 11.94
N GLN A 468 21.61 -11.39 12.51
CA GLN A 468 20.37 -12.08 12.11
C GLN A 468 19.09 -11.30 12.50
N VAL A 469 19.10 -10.51 13.54
CA VAL A 469 17.91 -9.76 14.00
C VAL A 469 17.76 -8.42 13.28
N LEU A 470 18.87 -7.73 12.97
CA LEU A 470 18.85 -6.42 12.27
C LEU A 470 19.06 -6.54 10.76
N TYR A 471 19.65 -7.61 10.27
CA TYR A 471 20.01 -7.84 8.86
C TYR A 471 19.52 -9.18 8.33
N GLY A 472 18.89 -9.98 9.11
CA GLY A 472 18.33 -11.29 8.80
C GLY A 472 16.88 -11.38 8.99
#